data_14a8c6c1645089b11c324943e0741812
#
_entry.id   14a8c6c1645089b11c324943e0741812
#
_cell.length_a   1.000
_cell.length_b   1.000
_cell.length_c   1.000
_cell.angle_alpha   90.00
_cell.angle_beta   90.00
_cell.angle_gamma   90.00
#
_symmetry.space_group_name_H-M   'P 1'
#
loop_
_entity.id
_entity.type
_entity.pdbx_description
1 polymer ?
#
loop_
_entity_poly.entity_id
_entity_poly.type
_entity_poly.pdbx_seq_one_letter_code
_entity_poly.pdbx_strand_id
1 'polypeptide(L)'
;METLKRLFFKALRLTAVFAIIYLCILFYMVVSERRYAFPRAQADKASAKSLEKNAVLCLTEDGKRLQGWILNDSAPNTVLYFSDAGEDAATFLANARQFSAVRLVGFNYRGSAGSEGSPGEKLFEDDIRSMIKCAGSPNPGFLGHGTGAIAAYNSFAKGLGKKAVLVDPSESFGERLADRYRIFFPEFLSRTKTRMQFDGKTERATVVLDNPRQRELAQKLLTAHPDRFTVVERNGGSLLEILKVLLSE
;
A
#
# COMPACT_ATOMS: atom_id res chain seq x y z
N MET A 1 45.52 36.87 -2.94
CA MET A 1 44.39 36.96 -1.97
C MET A 1 43.07 37.33 -2.63
N GLU A 2 43.01 38.23 -3.58
CA GLU A 2 41.76 38.61 -4.29
C GLU A 2 41.16 37.52 -5.15
N THR A 3 41.96 36.74 -5.86
CA THR A 3 41.50 35.61 -6.67
C THR A 3 40.80 34.55 -5.83
N LEU A 4 41.30 34.24 -4.64
CA LEU A 4 40.71 33.30 -3.69
C LEU A 4 39.36 33.81 -3.16
N LYS A 5 39.26 35.11 -2.85
CA LYS A 5 37.99 35.75 -2.45
C LYS A 5 36.95 35.68 -3.58
N ARG A 6 37.35 35.99 -4.81
CA ARG A 6 36.43 35.88 -5.97
C ARG A 6 35.95 34.45 -6.21
N LEU A 7 36.84 33.47 -6.05
CA LEU A 7 36.49 32.07 -6.19
C LEU A 7 35.49 31.62 -5.08
N PHE A 8 35.75 32.05 -3.84
CA PHE A 8 34.87 31.81 -2.69
C PHE A 8 33.46 32.38 -2.93
N PHE A 9 33.34 33.66 -3.36
CA PHE A 9 32.04 34.26 -3.63
C PHE A 9 31.33 33.63 -4.82
N LYS A 10 32.04 33.15 -5.84
CA LYS A 10 31.43 32.39 -6.93
C LYS A 10 30.88 31.03 -6.44
N ALA A 11 31.66 30.30 -5.63
CA ALA A 11 31.21 29.04 -5.06
C ALA A 11 30.02 29.26 -4.13
N LEU A 12 30.02 30.28 -3.29
CA LEU A 12 28.89 30.62 -2.41
C LEU A 12 27.63 30.95 -3.18
N ARG A 13 27.71 31.72 -4.28
CA ARG A 13 26.57 32.00 -5.16
C ARG A 13 26.03 30.72 -5.80
N LEU A 14 26.91 29.85 -6.28
CA LEU A 14 26.51 28.58 -6.87
C LEU A 14 25.79 27.69 -5.85
N THR A 15 26.35 27.56 -4.64
CA THR A 15 25.72 26.82 -3.53
C THR A 15 24.34 27.40 -3.17
N ALA A 16 24.23 28.75 -3.14
CA ALA A 16 22.94 29.40 -2.86
C ALA A 16 21.89 29.09 -3.93
N VAL A 17 22.28 29.08 -5.20
CA VAL A 17 21.36 28.68 -6.29
C VAL A 17 20.87 27.25 -6.12
N PHE A 18 21.78 26.30 -5.86
CA PHE A 18 21.39 24.90 -5.61
C PHE A 18 20.50 24.75 -4.38
N ALA A 19 20.80 25.49 -3.30
CA ALA A 19 19.96 25.48 -2.09
C ALA A 19 18.55 26.00 -2.39
N ILE A 20 18.42 27.07 -3.16
CA ILE A 20 17.09 27.60 -3.58
C ILE A 20 16.34 26.57 -4.41
N ILE A 21 16.98 25.96 -5.40
CA ILE A 21 16.35 24.93 -6.24
C ILE A 21 15.88 23.76 -5.35
N TYR A 22 16.72 23.28 -4.44
CA TYR A 22 16.40 22.22 -3.51
C TYR A 22 15.19 22.57 -2.62
N LEU A 23 15.17 23.77 -2.05
CA LEU A 23 14.04 24.26 -1.24
C LEU A 23 12.75 24.36 -2.06
N CYS A 24 12.82 24.80 -3.32
CA CYS A 24 11.67 24.82 -4.22
C CYS A 24 11.12 23.39 -4.48
N ILE A 25 12.01 22.41 -4.67
CA ILE A 25 11.60 21.00 -4.84
C ILE A 25 10.95 20.50 -3.55
N LEU A 26 11.55 20.70 -2.38
CA LEU A 26 10.97 20.32 -1.09
C LEU A 26 9.59 20.94 -0.89
N PHE A 27 9.46 22.23 -1.14
CA PHE A 27 8.18 22.93 -1.03
C PHE A 27 7.12 22.32 -1.97
N TYR A 28 7.49 22.10 -3.24
CA TYR A 28 6.61 21.46 -4.21
C TYR A 28 6.17 20.06 -3.76
N MET A 29 7.09 19.24 -3.25
CA MET A 29 6.80 17.90 -2.75
C MET A 29 5.82 17.93 -1.56
N VAL A 30 6.04 18.84 -0.60
CA VAL A 30 5.16 19.01 0.57
C VAL A 30 3.76 19.48 0.15
N VAL A 31 3.65 20.43 -0.77
CA VAL A 31 2.34 20.91 -1.28
C VAL A 31 1.62 19.81 -2.06
N SER A 32 2.36 19.01 -2.79
CA SER A 32 1.84 17.93 -3.65
C SER A 32 1.76 16.57 -2.94
N GLU A 33 2.08 16.49 -1.63
CA GLU A 33 2.16 15.24 -0.85
C GLU A 33 0.97 14.30 -1.08
N ARG A 34 -0.25 14.81 -1.05
CA ARG A 34 -1.46 14.02 -1.28
C ARG A 34 -1.42 13.25 -2.61
N ARG A 35 -0.87 13.85 -3.66
CA ARG A 35 -0.77 13.23 -4.99
C ARG A 35 0.25 12.09 -4.99
N TYR A 36 1.29 12.20 -4.19
CA TYR A 36 2.36 11.21 -4.09
C TYR A 36 2.05 10.12 -3.07
N ALA A 37 1.38 10.46 -1.97
CA ALA A 37 0.95 9.49 -0.95
C ALA A 37 -0.20 8.60 -1.45
N PHE A 38 -1.14 9.18 -2.20
CA PHE A 38 -2.31 8.48 -2.75
C PHE A 38 -2.30 8.56 -4.29
N PRO A 39 -1.30 7.96 -4.96
CA PRO A 39 -1.20 8.00 -6.41
C PRO A 39 -2.36 7.22 -7.04
N ARG A 40 -2.79 7.68 -8.21
CA ARG A 40 -3.79 6.96 -9.00
C ARG A 40 -3.10 5.84 -9.77
N ALA A 41 -3.56 4.63 -9.59
CA ALA A 41 -3.13 3.51 -10.42
C ALA A 41 -3.61 3.71 -11.87
N GLN A 42 -2.74 3.38 -12.80
CA GLN A 42 -3.14 3.24 -14.20
C GLN A 42 -3.73 1.84 -14.42
N ALA A 43 -4.81 1.77 -15.19
CA ALA A 43 -5.45 0.49 -15.47
C ALA A 43 -4.54 -0.41 -16.32
N ASP A 44 -4.27 -1.61 -15.81
CA ASP A 44 -3.71 -2.70 -16.61
C ASP A 44 -4.83 -3.35 -17.44
N LYS A 45 -4.98 -2.86 -18.66
CA LYS A 45 -6.04 -3.31 -19.56
C LYS A 45 -5.99 -4.82 -19.85
N ALA A 46 -4.80 -5.42 -19.90
CA ALA A 46 -4.64 -6.84 -20.16
C ALA A 46 -5.15 -7.67 -18.98
N SER A 47 -4.72 -7.35 -17.77
CA SER A 47 -5.18 -7.99 -16.54
C SER A 47 -6.68 -7.79 -16.33
N ALA A 48 -7.18 -6.55 -16.43
CA ALA A 48 -8.61 -6.25 -16.29
C ALA A 48 -9.48 -7.01 -17.31
N LYS A 49 -9.08 -7.05 -18.60
CA LYS A 49 -9.77 -7.83 -19.64
C LYS A 49 -9.78 -9.32 -19.32
N SER A 50 -8.67 -9.83 -18.80
CA SER A 50 -8.57 -11.25 -18.42
C SER A 50 -9.51 -11.63 -17.27
N LEU A 51 -9.91 -10.65 -16.45
CA LEU A 51 -10.78 -10.78 -15.28
C LEU A 51 -12.21 -10.26 -15.55
N GLU A 52 -12.58 -9.96 -16.79
CA GLU A 52 -13.87 -9.34 -17.14
C GLU A 52 -15.08 -10.09 -16.56
N LYS A 53 -15.06 -11.43 -16.60
CA LYS A 53 -16.13 -12.27 -16.05
C LYS A 53 -16.22 -12.24 -14.51
N ASN A 54 -15.20 -11.76 -13.85
CA ASN A 54 -15.09 -11.68 -12.40
C ASN A 54 -15.30 -10.25 -11.88
N ALA A 55 -15.54 -9.29 -12.79
CA ALA A 55 -15.67 -7.89 -12.47
C ALA A 55 -16.90 -7.61 -11.59
N VAL A 56 -16.69 -6.80 -10.56
CA VAL A 56 -17.74 -6.34 -9.64
C VAL A 56 -17.56 -4.86 -9.34
N LEU A 57 -18.63 -4.23 -8.85
CA LEU A 57 -18.58 -2.84 -8.39
C LEU A 57 -18.90 -2.80 -6.90
N CYS A 58 -18.07 -2.08 -6.15
CA CYS A 58 -18.35 -1.76 -4.75
C CYS A 58 -18.79 -0.30 -4.64
N LEU A 59 -19.93 -0.07 -3.99
CA LEU A 59 -20.46 1.25 -3.74
C LEU A 59 -19.97 1.75 -2.37
N THR A 60 -19.29 2.89 -2.35
CA THR A 60 -18.85 3.54 -1.12
C THR A 60 -20.00 4.27 -0.42
N GLU A 61 -19.83 4.63 0.85
CA GLU A 61 -20.86 5.35 1.64
C GLU A 61 -21.26 6.69 1.02
N ASP A 62 -20.35 7.36 0.30
CA ASP A 62 -20.62 8.61 -0.45
C ASP A 62 -21.03 8.39 -1.90
N GLY A 63 -21.42 7.15 -2.27
CA GLY A 63 -21.99 6.80 -3.57
C GLY A 63 -20.98 6.71 -4.73
N LYS A 64 -19.68 6.54 -4.47
CA LYS A 64 -18.69 6.32 -5.52
C LYS A 64 -18.53 4.83 -5.82
N ARG A 65 -18.38 4.50 -7.11
CA ARG A 65 -18.18 3.13 -7.57
C ARG A 65 -16.70 2.80 -7.60
N LEU A 66 -16.29 1.77 -6.87
CA LEU A 66 -14.95 1.20 -6.91
C LEU A 66 -14.98 -0.03 -7.80
N GLN A 67 -14.08 -0.08 -8.78
CA GLN A 67 -13.88 -1.24 -9.64
C GLN A 67 -13.18 -2.35 -8.86
N GLY A 68 -13.67 -3.58 -8.97
CA GLY A 68 -13.06 -4.73 -8.31
C GLY A 68 -13.35 -6.04 -9.03
N TRP A 69 -12.86 -7.13 -8.45
CA TRP A 69 -12.99 -8.49 -8.97
C TRP A 69 -13.12 -9.50 -7.83
N ILE A 70 -13.86 -10.57 -8.11
CA ILE A 70 -14.02 -11.73 -7.22
C ILE A 70 -13.57 -12.98 -7.97
N LEU A 71 -12.58 -13.67 -7.42
CA LEU A 71 -12.13 -14.96 -7.92
C LEU A 71 -12.63 -16.07 -7.01
N ASN A 72 -12.98 -17.23 -7.58
CA ASN A 72 -13.41 -18.42 -6.83
C ASN A 72 -14.57 -18.14 -5.87
N ASP A 73 -15.64 -17.55 -6.36
CA ASP A 73 -16.76 -17.05 -5.53
C ASP A 73 -17.41 -18.15 -4.65
N SER A 74 -17.28 -19.42 -5.03
CA SER A 74 -17.78 -20.59 -4.26
C SER A 74 -16.84 -21.05 -3.15
N ALA A 75 -15.61 -20.54 -3.04
CA ALA A 75 -14.68 -20.99 -2.01
C ALA A 75 -15.10 -20.48 -0.61
N PRO A 76 -14.94 -21.31 0.45
CA PRO A 76 -15.48 -21.02 1.77
C PRO A 76 -14.76 -19.88 2.51
N ASN A 77 -13.48 -19.71 2.23
CA ASN A 77 -12.63 -18.72 2.90
C ASN A 77 -12.45 -17.49 2.01
N THR A 78 -12.89 -16.32 2.47
CA THR A 78 -12.71 -15.07 1.75
C THR A 78 -11.43 -14.37 2.19
N VAL A 79 -10.66 -13.88 1.22
CA VAL A 79 -9.50 -13.02 1.43
C VAL A 79 -9.69 -11.73 0.65
N LEU A 80 -9.61 -10.59 1.34
CA LEU A 80 -9.66 -9.26 0.73
C LEU A 80 -8.25 -8.74 0.51
N TYR A 81 -7.92 -8.43 -0.73
CA TYR A 81 -6.64 -7.87 -1.15
C TYR A 81 -6.65 -6.35 -1.17
N PHE A 82 -5.67 -5.74 -0.52
CA PHE A 82 -5.37 -4.31 -0.56
C PHE A 82 -4.04 -4.11 -1.28
N SER A 83 -4.08 -3.48 -2.45
CA SER A 83 -2.91 -3.23 -3.29
C SER A 83 -2.00 -2.14 -2.74
N ASP A 84 -0.75 -2.07 -3.21
CA ASP A 84 0.13 -0.93 -2.93
C ASP A 84 -0.41 0.35 -3.61
N ALA A 85 0.00 1.49 -3.09
CA ALA A 85 -0.36 2.78 -3.67
C ALA A 85 0.15 2.90 -5.11
N GLY A 86 -0.80 3.15 -6.04
CA GLY A 86 -0.51 3.23 -7.48
C GLY A 86 -0.48 1.88 -8.21
N GLU A 87 -0.81 0.78 -7.54
CA GLU A 87 -0.98 -0.53 -8.15
C GLU A 87 -2.44 -0.77 -8.54
N ASP A 88 -2.67 -1.34 -9.74
CA ASP A 88 -3.98 -1.86 -10.15
C ASP A 88 -4.18 -3.25 -9.53
N ALA A 89 -5.21 -3.42 -8.71
CA ALA A 89 -5.53 -4.70 -8.08
C ALA A 89 -5.74 -5.83 -9.12
N ALA A 90 -6.18 -5.50 -10.34
CA ALA A 90 -6.32 -6.47 -11.42
C ALA A 90 -5.01 -7.19 -11.74
N THR A 91 -3.87 -6.50 -11.64
CA THR A 91 -2.55 -7.07 -11.94
C THR A 91 -2.22 -8.25 -11.00
N PHE A 92 -2.38 -8.04 -9.71
CA PHE A 92 -2.19 -9.12 -8.73
C PHE A 92 -3.22 -10.24 -8.90
N LEU A 93 -4.51 -9.89 -9.00
CA LEU A 93 -5.60 -10.86 -9.09
C LEU A 93 -5.49 -11.73 -10.34
N ALA A 94 -5.06 -11.19 -11.48
CA ALA A 94 -4.86 -11.97 -12.70
C ALA A 94 -3.77 -13.05 -12.53
N ASN A 95 -2.71 -12.73 -11.78
CA ASN A 95 -1.64 -13.68 -11.44
C ASN A 95 -2.06 -14.68 -10.35
N ALA A 96 -2.98 -14.29 -9.46
CA ALA A 96 -3.46 -15.10 -8.35
C ALA A 96 -4.62 -16.05 -8.71
N ARG A 97 -4.98 -16.22 -9.97
CA ARG A 97 -6.05 -17.15 -10.43
C ARG A 97 -5.86 -18.58 -9.98
N GLN A 98 -4.63 -18.98 -9.72
CA GLN A 98 -4.30 -20.32 -9.21
C GLN A 98 -4.68 -20.56 -7.74
N PHE A 99 -5.14 -19.52 -7.01
CA PHE A 99 -5.53 -19.64 -5.60
C PHE A 99 -6.93 -20.22 -5.44
N SER A 100 -7.14 -21.46 -5.89
CA SER A 100 -8.46 -22.11 -5.92
C SER A 100 -9.08 -22.37 -4.55
N ALA A 101 -8.28 -22.40 -3.47
CA ALA A 101 -8.74 -22.69 -2.12
C ALA A 101 -9.43 -21.51 -1.41
N VAL A 102 -9.31 -20.30 -1.95
CA VAL A 102 -9.84 -19.09 -1.33
C VAL A 102 -10.66 -18.28 -2.33
N ARG A 103 -11.69 -17.64 -1.83
CA ARG A 103 -12.44 -16.59 -2.54
C ARG A 103 -11.63 -15.30 -2.41
N LEU A 104 -10.94 -14.92 -3.46
CA LEU A 104 -10.07 -13.75 -3.48
C LEU A 104 -10.82 -12.53 -4.04
N VAL A 105 -10.91 -11.48 -3.25
CA VAL A 105 -11.61 -10.24 -3.58
C VAL A 105 -10.60 -9.09 -3.57
N GLY A 106 -10.67 -8.19 -4.54
CA GLY A 106 -9.86 -6.99 -4.54
C GLY A 106 -10.56 -5.85 -5.27
N PHE A 107 -10.36 -4.63 -4.76
CA PHE A 107 -10.90 -3.42 -5.34
C PHE A 107 -9.80 -2.40 -5.57
N ASN A 108 -9.94 -1.63 -6.64
CA ASN A 108 -9.10 -0.47 -6.87
C ASN A 108 -9.53 0.68 -5.96
N TYR A 109 -8.55 1.35 -5.38
CA TYR A 109 -8.82 2.54 -4.57
C TYR A 109 -9.49 3.64 -5.39
N ARG A 110 -10.22 4.49 -4.70
CA ARG A 110 -10.87 5.69 -5.24
C ARG A 110 -9.98 6.45 -6.21
N GLY A 111 -10.50 6.74 -7.42
CA GLY A 111 -9.81 7.48 -8.47
C GLY A 111 -8.69 6.71 -9.20
N SER A 112 -8.53 5.41 -8.94
CA SER A 112 -7.55 4.53 -9.58
C SER A 112 -8.24 3.56 -10.53
N ALA A 113 -7.61 3.26 -11.67
CA ALA A 113 -7.90 2.14 -12.57
C ALA A 113 -9.40 1.79 -12.72
N GLY A 114 -10.22 2.74 -13.15
CA GLY A 114 -11.66 2.56 -13.36
C GLY A 114 -12.55 2.87 -12.15
N SER A 115 -11.98 3.09 -10.97
CA SER A 115 -12.73 3.55 -9.79
C SER A 115 -13.00 5.05 -9.83
N GLU A 116 -14.19 5.47 -9.40
CA GLU A 116 -14.62 6.85 -9.36
C GLU A 116 -13.98 7.66 -8.21
N GLY A 117 -14.10 8.99 -8.28
CA GLY A 117 -13.74 9.92 -7.23
C GLY A 117 -12.28 10.38 -7.25
N SER A 118 -11.82 10.90 -6.13
CA SER A 118 -10.46 11.39 -5.96
C SER A 118 -9.86 10.82 -4.68
N PRO A 119 -8.66 10.20 -4.75
CA PRO A 119 -8.03 9.59 -3.59
C PRO A 119 -7.66 10.64 -2.55
N GLY A 120 -7.61 10.23 -1.29
CA GLY A 120 -7.19 11.10 -0.20
C GLY A 120 -7.38 10.48 1.17
N GLU A 121 -6.62 10.96 2.12
CA GLU A 121 -6.52 10.42 3.46
C GLU A 121 -7.85 10.35 4.19
N LYS A 122 -8.66 11.42 4.13
CA LYS A 122 -9.94 11.52 4.86
C LYS A 122 -10.94 10.42 4.51
N LEU A 123 -10.91 9.93 3.27
CA LEU A 123 -11.85 8.93 2.76
C LEU A 123 -11.24 7.53 2.74
N PHE A 124 -9.96 7.40 3.05
CA PHE A 124 -9.25 6.14 2.96
C PHE A 124 -9.87 5.06 3.86
N GLU A 125 -10.10 5.38 5.14
CA GLU A 125 -10.71 4.43 6.08
C GLU A 125 -12.17 4.09 5.72
N ASP A 126 -12.94 5.05 5.22
CA ASP A 126 -14.34 4.85 4.80
C ASP A 126 -14.41 3.94 3.57
N ASP A 127 -13.49 4.14 2.61
CA ASP A 127 -13.37 3.27 1.46
C ASP A 127 -12.97 1.84 1.86
N ILE A 128 -12.02 1.67 2.80
CA ILE A 128 -11.64 0.36 3.32
C ILE A 128 -12.84 -0.34 3.98
N ARG A 129 -13.63 0.37 4.80
CA ARG A 129 -14.86 -0.20 5.38
C ARG A 129 -15.87 -0.61 4.32
N SER A 130 -16.02 0.19 3.27
CA SER A 130 -16.89 -0.14 2.14
C SER A 130 -16.41 -1.39 1.39
N MET A 131 -15.10 -1.49 1.13
CA MET A 131 -14.50 -2.67 0.49
C MET A 131 -14.71 -3.95 1.33
N ILE A 132 -14.56 -3.88 2.65
CA ILE A 132 -14.81 -5.00 3.56
C ILE A 132 -16.28 -5.43 3.49
N LYS A 133 -17.22 -4.49 3.50
CA LYS A 133 -18.66 -4.79 3.33
C LYS A 133 -18.94 -5.43 1.97
N CYS A 134 -18.35 -4.89 0.90
CA CYS A 134 -18.51 -5.42 -0.47
C CYS A 134 -17.87 -6.80 -0.65
N ALA A 135 -16.86 -7.15 0.13
CA ALA A 135 -16.29 -8.49 0.12
C ALA A 135 -17.30 -9.56 0.59
N GLY A 136 -18.36 -9.15 1.31
CA GLY A 136 -19.50 -10.03 1.62
C GLY A 136 -19.17 -11.19 2.56
N SER A 137 -18.11 -11.08 3.37
CA SER A 137 -17.73 -12.08 4.37
C SER A 137 -17.74 -11.48 5.77
N PRO A 138 -18.32 -12.14 6.79
CA PRO A 138 -18.36 -11.63 8.14
C PRO A 138 -16.98 -11.65 8.83
N ASN A 139 -16.06 -12.50 8.35
CA ASN A 139 -14.75 -12.67 8.97
C ASN A 139 -13.67 -12.99 7.90
N PRO A 140 -13.36 -12.05 6.99
CA PRO A 140 -12.39 -12.27 5.93
C PRO A 140 -10.96 -12.37 6.45
N GLY A 141 -10.08 -13.00 5.69
CA GLY A 141 -8.65 -12.77 5.79
C GLY A 141 -8.30 -11.49 5.03
N PHE A 142 -7.20 -10.85 5.41
CA PHE A 142 -6.67 -9.68 4.72
C PHE A 142 -5.31 -9.99 4.13
N LEU A 143 -5.10 -9.56 2.89
CA LEU A 143 -3.81 -9.56 2.22
C LEU A 143 -3.48 -8.11 1.84
N GLY A 144 -2.38 -7.57 2.33
CA GLY A 144 -1.95 -6.21 2.03
C GLY A 144 -0.56 -6.17 1.41
N HIS A 145 -0.39 -5.41 0.33
CA HIS A 145 0.91 -5.18 -0.31
C HIS A 145 1.36 -3.73 -0.11
N GLY A 146 2.60 -3.52 0.30
CA GLY A 146 3.19 -2.19 0.48
C GLY A 146 2.37 -1.32 1.44
N THR A 147 1.81 -0.22 0.94
CA THR A 147 0.90 0.66 1.71
C THR A 147 -0.46 0.02 1.97
N GLY A 148 -0.90 -0.93 1.14
CA GLY A 148 -2.11 -1.72 1.39
C GLY A 148 -2.00 -2.60 2.64
N ALA A 149 -0.77 -2.88 3.10
CA ALA A 149 -0.53 -3.56 4.37
C ALA A 149 -1.05 -2.75 5.57
N ILE A 150 -1.08 -1.42 5.49
CA ILE A 150 -1.65 -0.55 6.54
C ILE A 150 -3.16 -0.79 6.65
N ALA A 151 -3.87 -0.86 5.52
CA ALA A 151 -5.30 -1.16 5.50
C ALA A 151 -5.59 -2.58 6.04
N ALA A 152 -4.82 -3.57 5.60
CA ALA A 152 -4.93 -4.96 6.04
C ALA A 152 -4.69 -5.10 7.54
N TYR A 153 -3.59 -4.54 8.04
CA TYR A 153 -3.24 -4.60 9.45
C TYR A 153 -4.25 -3.87 10.35
N ASN A 154 -4.61 -2.64 10.01
CA ASN A 154 -5.56 -1.86 10.80
C ASN A 154 -6.94 -2.51 10.84
N SER A 155 -7.40 -3.11 9.73
CA SER A 155 -8.66 -3.84 9.70
C SER A 155 -8.61 -5.10 10.58
N PHE A 156 -7.51 -5.83 10.55
CA PHE A 156 -7.27 -6.98 11.41
C PHE A 156 -7.19 -6.59 12.89
N ALA A 157 -6.42 -5.55 13.23
CA ALA A 157 -6.28 -5.05 14.60
C ALA A 157 -7.63 -4.57 15.19
N LYS A 158 -8.51 -3.99 14.35
CA LYS A 158 -9.89 -3.62 14.72
C LYS A 158 -10.84 -4.85 14.84
N GLY A 159 -10.37 -6.06 14.59
CA GLY A 159 -11.17 -7.28 14.68
C GLY A 159 -12.15 -7.51 13.54
N LEU A 160 -11.94 -6.86 12.39
CA LEU A 160 -12.81 -6.99 11.22
C LEU A 160 -12.53 -8.23 10.36
N GLY A 161 -11.53 -9.04 10.74
CA GLY A 161 -11.16 -10.25 10.04
C GLY A 161 -10.34 -11.21 10.90
N LYS A 162 -10.18 -12.45 10.40
CA LYS A 162 -9.55 -13.56 11.15
C LYS A 162 -8.02 -13.56 11.11
N LYS A 163 -7.41 -13.04 10.06
CA LYS A 163 -5.95 -13.00 9.87
C LYS A 163 -5.53 -11.88 8.93
N ALA A 164 -4.25 -11.49 9.01
CA ALA A 164 -3.64 -10.58 8.05
C ALA A 164 -2.29 -11.13 7.56
N VAL A 165 -2.10 -11.09 6.23
CA VAL A 165 -0.83 -11.38 5.55
C VAL A 165 -0.36 -10.09 4.88
N LEU A 166 0.84 -9.67 5.19
CA LEU A 166 1.41 -8.38 4.77
C LEU A 166 2.64 -8.65 3.91
N VAL A 167 2.64 -8.17 2.68
CA VAL A 167 3.78 -8.29 1.77
C VAL A 167 4.50 -6.96 1.71
N ASP A 168 5.78 -6.95 2.01
CA ASP A 168 6.64 -5.76 2.02
C ASP A 168 6.00 -4.54 2.72
N PRO A 169 5.53 -4.68 3.97
CA PRO A 169 4.80 -3.64 4.65
C PRO A 169 5.66 -2.40 4.92
N SER A 170 5.02 -1.23 4.93
CA SER A 170 5.54 0.00 5.51
C SER A 170 4.64 0.45 6.66
N GLU A 171 5.23 1.09 7.69
CA GLU A 171 4.48 1.51 8.87
C GLU A 171 3.50 2.66 8.55
N SER A 172 3.91 3.56 7.66
CA SER A 172 3.11 4.73 7.29
C SER A 172 3.26 5.11 5.82
N PHE A 173 2.29 5.88 5.32
CA PHE A 173 2.42 6.51 3.99
C PHE A 173 3.57 7.51 3.95
N GLY A 174 3.83 8.22 5.05
CA GLY A 174 4.95 9.17 5.15
C GLY A 174 6.31 8.48 5.04
N GLU A 175 6.50 7.37 5.75
CA GLU A 175 7.70 6.54 5.66
C GLU A 175 7.91 6.01 4.23
N ARG A 176 6.83 5.56 3.59
CA ARG A 176 6.88 5.06 2.21
C ARG A 176 7.29 6.15 1.21
N LEU A 177 6.81 7.39 1.41
CA LEU A 177 7.20 8.53 0.60
C LEU A 177 8.68 8.89 0.82
N ALA A 178 9.13 8.90 2.08
CA ALA A 178 10.52 9.18 2.42
C ALA A 178 11.47 8.15 1.82
N ASP A 179 11.14 6.86 1.85
CA ASP A 179 11.92 5.81 1.19
C ASP A 179 11.99 6.02 -0.33
N ARG A 180 10.85 6.34 -0.96
CA ARG A 180 10.74 6.50 -2.41
C ARG A 180 11.48 7.74 -2.92
N TYR A 181 11.38 8.87 -2.21
CA TYR A 181 11.89 10.17 -2.67
C TYR A 181 13.15 10.63 -1.91
N ARG A 182 13.52 9.95 -0.83
CA ARG A 182 14.76 10.15 -0.05
C ARG A 182 15.01 11.61 0.30
N ILE A 183 16.12 12.20 -0.17
CA ILE A 183 16.51 13.59 0.12
C ILE A 183 15.47 14.63 -0.33
N PHE A 184 14.59 14.29 -1.29
CA PHE A 184 13.58 15.23 -1.80
C PHE A 184 12.29 15.22 -0.99
N PHE A 185 12.09 14.25 -0.07
CA PHE A 185 10.95 14.22 0.83
C PHE A 185 11.35 13.53 2.16
N PRO A 186 12.03 14.23 3.07
CA PRO A 186 12.32 13.70 4.40
C PRO A 186 11.03 13.39 5.17
N GLU A 187 11.01 12.29 5.92
CA GLU A 187 9.82 11.80 6.63
C GLU A 187 9.19 12.85 7.57
N PHE A 188 10.03 13.67 8.24
CA PHE A 188 9.55 14.70 9.17
C PHE A 188 8.73 15.82 8.51
N LEU A 189 8.77 15.94 7.17
CA LEU A 189 7.94 16.87 6.39
C LEU A 189 6.58 16.28 6.02
N SER A 190 6.35 14.98 6.26
CA SER A 190 5.08 14.34 5.93
C SER A 190 3.97 14.86 6.83
N ARG A 191 2.86 15.23 6.20
CA ARG A 191 1.61 15.65 6.86
C ARG A 191 0.58 14.53 6.92
N THR A 192 0.79 13.48 6.14
CA THR A 192 -0.05 12.28 6.11
C THR A 192 0.07 11.54 7.44
N LYS A 193 -1.10 11.28 8.06
CA LYS A 193 -1.22 10.59 9.36
C LYS A 193 -1.59 9.12 9.22
N THR A 194 -1.87 8.66 8.00
CA THR A 194 -2.24 7.27 7.73
C THR A 194 -1.06 6.35 8.02
N ARG A 195 -1.21 5.53 9.05
CA ARG A 195 -0.20 4.59 9.53
C ARG A 195 -0.84 3.36 10.19
N MET A 196 -0.05 2.33 10.45
CA MET A 196 -0.46 1.20 11.26
C MET A 196 -0.77 1.63 12.70
N GLN A 197 -1.85 1.05 13.26
CA GLN A 197 -2.32 1.31 14.62
C GLN A 197 -2.05 0.08 15.49
N PHE A 198 -1.26 0.22 16.54
CA PHE A 198 -0.79 -0.89 17.38
C PHE A 198 -1.55 -1.03 18.70
N ASP A 199 -2.63 -0.30 18.86
CA ASP A 199 -3.52 -0.28 20.03
C ASP A 199 -4.62 -1.34 20.01
N GLY A 200 -4.72 -2.12 18.92
CA GLY A 200 -5.72 -3.15 18.72
C GLY A 200 -5.35 -4.55 19.27
N LYS A 201 -5.93 -5.59 18.65
CA LYS A 201 -5.69 -7.00 19.00
C LYS A 201 -4.21 -7.36 19.14
N THR A 202 -3.94 -8.30 20.05
CA THR A 202 -2.57 -8.83 20.27
C THR A 202 -2.19 -9.97 19.31
N GLU A 203 -3.12 -10.45 18.48
CA GLU A 203 -2.82 -11.48 17.49
C GLU A 203 -1.79 -11.00 16.47
N ARG A 204 -0.91 -11.92 16.06
CA ARG A 204 0.18 -11.61 15.14
C ARG A 204 -0.28 -11.62 13.70
N ALA A 205 0.11 -10.61 12.92
CA ALA A 205 0.01 -10.63 11.47
C ALA A 205 1.23 -11.34 10.87
N THR A 206 1.05 -12.02 9.73
CA THR A 206 2.14 -12.67 9.01
C THR A 206 2.76 -11.68 8.03
N VAL A 207 4.08 -11.52 8.06
CA VAL A 207 4.84 -10.66 7.14
C VAL A 207 5.65 -11.50 6.18
N VAL A 208 5.53 -11.22 4.89
CA VAL A 208 6.32 -11.83 3.81
C VAL A 208 7.22 -10.75 3.20
N LEU A 209 8.51 -11.00 3.14
CA LEU A 209 9.51 -10.10 2.57
C LEU A 209 9.85 -10.58 1.14
N ASP A 210 9.35 -9.89 0.13
CA ASP A 210 9.55 -10.23 -1.28
C ASP A 210 10.58 -9.32 -1.96
N ASN A 211 10.47 -8.01 -1.79
CA ASN A 211 11.33 -7.03 -2.46
C ASN A 211 12.55 -6.65 -1.61
N PRO A 212 13.77 -6.95 -2.07
CA PRO A 212 14.98 -6.59 -1.32
C PRO A 212 15.13 -5.09 -1.01
N ARG A 213 14.58 -4.22 -1.88
CA ARG A 213 14.63 -2.76 -1.69
C ARG A 213 13.73 -2.27 -0.56
N GLN A 214 12.68 -3.02 -0.24
CA GLN A 214 11.72 -2.67 0.83
C GLN A 214 12.02 -3.41 2.14
N ARG A 215 12.99 -4.32 2.11
CA ARG A 215 13.38 -5.12 3.29
C ARG A 215 13.79 -4.24 4.47
N GLU A 216 14.47 -3.11 4.22
CA GLU A 216 14.92 -2.19 5.28
C GLU A 216 13.72 -1.59 6.03
N LEU A 217 12.69 -1.10 5.33
CA LEU A 217 11.47 -0.58 5.95
C LEU A 217 10.75 -1.65 6.76
N ALA A 218 10.55 -2.82 6.17
CA ALA A 218 9.89 -3.92 6.86
C ALA A 218 10.69 -4.39 8.08
N GLN A 219 12.02 -4.45 8.02
CA GLN A 219 12.87 -4.78 9.17
C GLN A 219 12.78 -3.74 10.29
N LYS A 220 12.72 -2.45 9.94
CA LYS A 220 12.51 -1.37 10.92
C LYS A 220 11.18 -1.58 11.65
N LEU A 221 10.09 -1.84 10.93
CA LEU A 221 8.78 -2.13 11.50
C LEU A 221 8.81 -3.36 12.42
N LEU A 222 9.42 -4.46 11.97
CA LEU A 222 9.52 -5.70 12.75
C LEU A 222 10.34 -5.53 14.03
N THR A 223 11.42 -4.73 13.97
CA THR A 223 12.26 -4.43 15.13
C THR A 223 11.52 -3.54 16.14
N ALA A 224 10.71 -2.60 15.67
CA ALA A 224 9.93 -1.72 16.54
C ALA A 224 8.76 -2.45 17.22
N HIS A 225 8.20 -3.48 16.57
CA HIS A 225 6.98 -4.19 17.04
C HIS A 225 7.13 -5.72 16.96
N PRO A 226 8.10 -6.34 17.64
CA PRO A 226 8.43 -7.77 17.50
C PRO A 226 7.28 -8.72 17.89
N ASP A 227 6.42 -8.28 18.81
CA ASP A 227 5.29 -9.09 19.29
C ASP A 227 4.06 -9.05 18.38
N ARG A 228 4.06 -8.18 17.37
CA ARG A 228 2.92 -7.96 16.46
C ARG A 228 3.00 -8.77 15.18
N PHE A 229 4.18 -9.32 14.84
CA PHE A 229 4.41 -9.94 13.56
C PHE A 229 5.07 -11.30 13.65
N THR A 230 4.70 -12.19 12.73
CA THR A 230 5.42 -13.43 12.41
C THR A 230 6.00 -13.29 11.03
N VAL A 231 7.30 -13.51 10.88
CA VAL A 231 7.99 -13.35 9.59
C VAL A 231 8.10 -14.67 8.86
N VAL A 232 7.74 -14.67 7.59
CA VAL A 232 7.98 -15.77 6.66
C VAL A 232 8.98 -15.32 5.61
N GLU A 233 10.16 -15.93 5.64
CA GLU A 233 11.18 -15.66 4.64
C GLU A 233 10.94 -16.45 3.35
N ARG A 234 11.21 -15.80 2.23
CA ARG A 234 11.12 -16.41 0.91
C ARG A 234 12.36 -17.27 0.63
N ASN A 235 12.35 -18.53 1.04
CA ASN A 235 13.43 -19.50 0.81
C ASN A 235 13.42 -20.05 -0.62
N GLY A 236 13.57 -19.15 -1.63
CA GLY A 236 13.67 -19.55 -3.04
C GLY A 236 12.33 -19.86 -3.76
N GLY A 237 11.21 -19.92 -3.03
CA GLY A 237 9.87 -20.11 -3.62
C GLY A 237 9.32 -18.85 -4.32
N SER A 238 8.31 -19.02 -5.17
CA SER A 238 7.54 -17.88 -5.72
C SER A 238 6.71 -17.22 -4.62
N LEU A 239 6.58 -15.87 -4.63
CA LEU A 239 5.67 -15.16 -3.73
C LEU A 239 4.27 -15.76 -3.78
N LEU A 240 3.77 -16.05 -4.97
CA LEU A 240 2.43 -16.61 -5.16
C LEU A 240 2.28 -18.00 -4.52
N GLU A 241 3.29 -18.84 -4.53
CA GLU A 241 3.26 -20.15 -3.86
C GLU A 241 3.19 -20.00 -2.34
N ILE A 242 3.99 -19.11 -1.76
CA ILE A 242 3.96 -18.81 -0.34
C ILE A 242 2.59 -18.26 0.06
N LEU A 243 2.07 -17.29 -0.68
CA LEU A 243 0.75 -16.71 -0.41
C LEU A 243 -0.37 -17.74 -0.55
N LYS A 244 -0.28 -18.65 -1.53
CA LYS A 244 -1.26 -19.73 -1.71
C LYS A 244 -1.36 -20.60 -0.45
N VAL A 245 -0.24 -20.97 0.16
CA VAL A 245 -0.21 -21.74 1.42
C VAL A 245 -0.77 -20.90 2.57
N LEU A 246 -0.22 -19.71 2.80
CA LEU A 246 -0.61 -18.86 3.91
C LEU A 246 -2.09 -18.45 3.89
N LEU A 247 -2.69 -18.31 2.71
CA LEU A 247 -4.08 -17.89 2.59
C LEU A 247 -5.07 -19.07 2.66
N SER A 248 -4.62 -20.30 2.40
CA SER A 248 -5.46 -21.50 2.48
C SER A 248 -5.65 -22.04 3.90
N GLU A 249 -4.76 -21.72 4.81
CA GLU A 249 -4.87 -21.98 6.26
C GLU A 249 -5.86 -21.02 6.96
#